data_eb4a7f40aa3e98a9c5e1eed8651deb6b
#
_entry.id   eb4a7f40aa3e98a9c5e1eed8651deb6b
#
_cell.length_a   1.000
_cell.length_b   1.000
_cell.length_c   1.000
_cell.angle_alpha   90.00
_cell.angle_beta   90.00
_cell.angle_gamma   90.00
#
_symmetry.space_group_name_H-M   'P 1'
#
loop_
_entity.id
_entity.type
_entity.pdbx_description
1 polymer ?
#
loop_
_entity_poly.entity_id
_entity_poly.type
_entity_poly.pdbx_seq_one_letter_code
_entity_poly.pdbx_strand_id
1 'polypeptide(L)'
;MATNLAKAYVQIVPSAEGMKGMIEQAMGKDPEEAGEKAGNSISSKIKNIIVAAGIGKVVSQAFTEGSALEQSLGGIETLYKKNADKMKAYAKEAYKTSGVSANAYMENVTSFSASLISSLKGDTSKAADIANRAMQDMSDNSNKFGTNIQDIQNAYQGFAKQNYTMLDNLKLGYGGTKEEMQRLLKDAQKLSGQKYDISNLADVYTAIGVIQDNLGITGTTAKEAATTFSGSFGSMKAAAQDFLGNVAIGGDVTGTLSNLITTA
;
A
#
# COMPACT_ATOMS: atom_id res chain seq x y z
N MET A 1 26.13 9.82 -49.08
CA MET A 1 24.83 9.15 -48.83
C MET A 1 24.88 8.52 -47.46
N ALA A 2 24.21 9.09 -46.51
CA ALA A 2 24.18 8.57 -45.13
C ALA A 2 22.97 7.62 -45.01
N THR A 3 23.25 6.36 -44.80
CA THR A 3 22.23 5.31 -44.53
C THR A 3 21.72 5.47 -43.11
N ASN A 4 20.47 5.92 -42.98
CA ASN A 4 19.74 5.90 -41.71
C ASN A 4 19.39 4.44 -41.36
N LEU A 5 20.11 3.86 -40.38
CA LEU A 5 19.75 2.61 -39.76
C LEU A 5 18.56 2.88 -38.81
N ALA A 6 17.39 2.31 -39.14
CA ALA A 6 16.22 2.36 -38.29
C ALA A 6 16.52 1.77 -36.93
N LYS A 7 16.22 2.51 -35.85
CA LYS A 7 16.28 2.01 -34.48
C LYS A 7 15.07 1.08 -34.26
N ALA A 8 15.30 -0.22 -34.18
CA ALA A 8 14.29 -1.17 -33.75
C ALA A 8 14.20 -1.12 -32.22
N TYR A 9 13.05 -0.76 -31.69
CA TYR A 9 12.75 -0.90 -30.28
C TYR A 9 12.18 -2.30 -30.05
N VAL A 10 12.90 -3.13 -29.29
CA VAL A 10 12.36 -4.40 -28.78
C VAL A 10 11.63 -4.09 -27.49
N GLN A 11 10.30 -4.10 -27.54
CA GLN A 11 9.47 -4.00 -26.36
C GLN A 11 9.47 -5.40 -25.71
N ILE A 12 10.20 -5.56 -24.60
CA ILE A 12 10.16 -6.77 -23.79
C ILE A 12 8.91 -6.63 -22.90
N VAL A 13 7.81 -7.23 -23.32
CA VAL A 13 6.63 -7.41 -22.48
C VAL A 13 6.83 -8.73 -21.72
N PRO A 14 7.00 -8.73 -20.38
CA PRO A 14 7.02 -9.98 -19.64
C PRO A 14 5.65 -10.64 -19.80
N SER A 15 5.58 -11.80 -20.47
CA SER A 15 4.33 -12.54 -20.53
C SER A 15 4.08 -13.26 -19.21
N ALA A 16 2.84 -13.22 -18.71
CA ALA A 16 2.41 -13.95 -17.51
C ALA A 16 2.73 -15.45 -17.62
N GLU A 17 2.68 -16.03 -18.83
CA GLU A 17 3.05 -17.41 -19.11
C GLU A 17 4.55 -17.70 -18.89
N GLY A 18 5.44 -16.77 -19.24
CA GLY A 18 6.87 -16.92 -18.97
C GLY A 18 7.21 -16.87 -17.48
N MET A 19 6.56 -16.01 -16.72
CA MET A 19 6.71 -15.96 -15.27
C MET A 19 6.10 -17.19 -14.59
N LYS A 20 4.92 -17.66 -15.03
CA LYS A 20 4.26 -18.86 -14.53
C LYS A 20 5.18 -20.08 -14.68
N GLY A 21 5.77 -20.28 -15.87
CA GLY A 21 6.71 -21.37 -16.11
C GLY A 21 7.97 -21.33 -15.25
N MET A 22 8.53 -20.13 -15.01
CA MET A 22 9.68 -19.98 -14.11
C MET A 22 9.32 -20.23 -12.65
N ILE A 23 8.14 -19.83 -12.21
CA ILE A 23 7.65 -20.06 -10.84
C ILE A 23 7.30 -21.52 -10.62
N GLU A 24 6.62 -22.19 -11.58
CA GLU A 24 6.34 -23.64 -11.53
C GLU A 24 7.63 -24.47 -11.53
N GLN A 25 8.65 -24.03 -12.25
CA GLN A 25 9.97 -24.66 -12.24
C GLN A 25 10.74 -24.44 -10.93
N ALA A 26 10.55 -23.27 -10.29
CA ALA A 26 11.18 -22.94 -9.02
C ALA A 26 10.50 -23.62 -7.82
N MET A 27 9.19 -23.79 -7.86
CA MET A 27 8.37 -24.30 -6.77
C MET A 27 8.03 -25.79 -6.89
N GLY A 28 8.26 -26.42 -8.05
CA GLY A 28 7.80 -27.79 -8.33
C GLY A 28 6.32 -27.81 -8.73
N LYS A 29 5.84 -28.98 -9.20
CA LYS A 29 4.47 -29.15 -9.73
C LYS A 29 3.38 -29.24 -8.66
N ASP A 30 3.74 -29.24 -7.36
CA ASP A 30 2.81 -29.41 -6.27
C ASP A 30 3.08 -28.37 -5.15
N PRO A 31 2.34 -27.25 -5.12
CA PRO A 31 2.55 -26.17 -4.14
C PRO A 31 2.27 -26.58 -2.69
N GLU A 32 1.42 -27.59 -2.45
CA GLU A 32 1.06 -28.02 -1.11
C GLU A 32 2.17 -28.86 -0.44
N GLU A 33 2.90 -29.71 -1.19
CA GLU A 33 4.08 -30.42 -0.67
C GLU A 33 5.29 -29.52 -0.46
N ALA A 34 5.36 -28.41 -1.19
CA ALA A 34 6.44 -27.45 -1.05
C ALA A 34 6.38 -26.69 0.28
N GLY A 35 5.18 -26.47 0.85
CA GLY A 35 4.99 -25.72 2.09
C GLY A 35 5.58 -26.35 3.34
N GLU A 36 5.52 -27.68 3.45
CA GLU A 36 5.97 -28.42 4.66
C GLU A 36 7.48 -28.72 4.69
N LYS A 37 8.11 -28.86 3.52
CA LYS A 37 9.56 -29.15 3.40
C LYS A 37 10.42 -27.94 3.07
N ALA A 38 9.83 -26.76 2.98
CA ALA A 38 10.38 -25.66 2.22
C ALA A 38 11.24 -24.65 2.99
N GLY A 39 11.30 -24.68 4.31
CA GLY A 39 12.04 -23.67 5.07
C GLY A 39 13.53 -23.53 4.66
N ASN A 40 14.22 -24.64 4.37
CA ASN A 40 15.63 -24.61 3.96
C ASN A 40 15.87 -24.95 2.49
N SER A 41 14.95 -25.66 1.82
CA SER A 41 15.13 -26.15 0.45
C SER A 41 14.70 -25.14 -0.63
N ILE A 42 13.66 -24.33 -0.37
CA ILE A 42 13.21 -23.28 -1.31
C ILE A 42 14.26 -22.18 -1.38
N SER A 43 14.79 -21.75 -0.25
CA SER A 43 15.84 -20.73 -0.20
C SER A 43 17.07 -21.11 -1.04
N SER A 44 17.51 -22.37 -0.97
CA SER A 44 18.66 -22.83 -1.75
C SER A 44 18.34 -23.07 -3.23
N LYS A 45 17.14 -23.55 -3.57
CA LYS A 45 16.72 -23.74 -4.97
C LYS A 45 16.45 -22.41 -5.67
N ILE A 46 15.78 -21.48 -5.00
CA ILE A 46 15.58 -20.11 -5.49
C ILE A 46 16.95 -19.43 -5.66
N LYS A 47 17.87 -19.58 -4.70
CA LYS A 47 19.23 -19.03 -4.81
C LYS A 47 19.97 -19.55 -6.05
N ASN A 48 19.86 -20.84 -6.35
CA ASN A 48 20.52 -21.46 -7.50
C ASN A 48 19.87 -21.03 -8.84
N ILE A 49 18.55 -20.87 -8.91
CA ILE A 49 17.84 -20.38 -10.10
C ILE A 49 18.17 -18.92 -10.36
N ILE A 50 18.26 -18.13 -9.32
CA ILE A 50 18.55 -16.69 -9.36
C ILE A 50 20.00 -16.44 -9.79
N VAL A 51 20.94 -17.23 -9.30
CA VAL A 51 22.36 -17.17 -9.73
C VAL A 51 22.49 -17.59 -11.20
N ALA A 52 21.80 -18.66 -11.61
CA ALA A 52 21.82 -19.15 -12.99
C ALA A 52 21.13 -18.19 -14.00
N ALA A 53 20.15 -17.43 -13.55
CA ALA A 53 19.41 -16.47 -14.37
C ALA A 53 20.00 -15.04 -14.35
N GLY A 54 21.11 -14.81 -13.63
CA GLY A 54 21.69 -13.46 -13.48
C GLY A 54 20.85 -12.48 -12.64
N ILE A 55 19.92 -12.98 -11.84
CA ILE A 55 18.90 -12.19 -11.13
C ILE A 55 19.36 -11.86 -9.68
N GLY A 56 20.64 -11.66 -9.43
CA GLY A 56 21.17 -11.36 -8.08
C GLY A 56 20.51 -10.17 -7.37
N LYS A 57 19.97 -9.20 -8.14
CA LYS A 57 19.21 -8.07 -7.59
C LYS A 57 17.84 -8.48 -7.04
N VAL A 58 17.19 -9.50 -7.59
CA VAL A 58 15.83 -9.94 -7.16
C VAL A 58 15.88 -10.62 -5.79
N VAL A 59 16.93 -11.39 -5.49
CA VAL A 59 17.11 -12.02 -4.15
C VAL A 59 17.36 -10.97 -3.08
N SER A 60 18.26 -10.03 -3.34
CA SER A 60 18.51 -8.95 -2.39
C SER A 60 17.22 -8.17 -2.09
N GLN A 61 16.40 -7.95 -3.11
CA GLN A 61 15.13 -7.27 -2.98
C GLN A 61 14.11 -8.12 -2.21
N ALA A 62 14.01 -9.43 -2.45
CA ALA A 62 13.12 -10.32 -1.70
C ALA A 62 13.49 -10.39 -0.21
N PHE A 63 14.78 -10.47 0.14
CA PHE A 63 15.21 -10.44 1.54
C PHE A 63 14.91 -9.10 2.21
N THR A 64 15.08 -7.99 1.50
CA THR A 64 14.76 -6.65 2.03
C THR A 64 13.25 -6.49 2.25
N GLU A 65 12.44 -6.87 1.26
CA GLU A 65 10.98 -6.83 1.36
C GLU A 65 10.47 -7.79 2.45
N GLY A 66 11.06 -8.98 2.59
CA GLY A 66 10.68 -9.94 3.63
C GLY A 66 10.97 -9.46 5.04
N SER A 67 12.16 -8.92 5.28
CA SER A 67 12.53 -8.38 6.60
C SER A 67 11.66 -7.17 6.97
N ALA A 68 11.38 -6.28 6.01
CA ALA A 68 10.50 -5.14 6.19
C ALA A 68 9.05 -5.60 6.46
N LEU A 69 8.57 -6.62 5.76
CA LEU A 69 7.24 -7.19 5.96
C LEU A 69 7.09 -7.80 7.36
N GLU A 70 8.07 -8.57 7.83
CA GLU A 70 8.06 -9.14 9.18
C GLU A 70 8.01 -8.07 10.27
N GLN A 71 8.81 -7.01 10.12
CA GLN A 71 8.80 -5.88 11.05
C GLN A 71 7.45 -5.15 11.04
N SER A 72 6.86 -4.92 9.88
CA SER A 72 5.56 -4.25 9.75
C SER A 72 4.42 -5.08 10.34
N LEU A 73 4.45 -6.41 10.17
CA LEU A 73 3.51 -7.34 10.80
C LEU A 73 3.58 -7.24 12.32
N GLY A 74 4.79 -7.27 12.90
CA GLY A 74 5.00 -7.10 14.33
C GLY A 74 4.47 -5.77 14.87
N GLY A 75 4.64 -4.70 14.11
CA GLY A 75 4.07 -3.37 14.43
C GLY A 75 2.54 -3.38 14.48
N ILE A 76 1.89 -3.97 13.48
CA ILE A 76 0.43 -4.11 13.43
C ILE A 76 -0.09 -4.99 14.58
N GLU A 77 0.53 -6.12 14.86
CA GLU A 77 0.14 -7.02 15.96
C GLU A 77 0.24 -6.33 17.32
N THR A 78 1.30 -5.56 17.54
CA THR A 78 1.51 -4.80 18.78
C THR A 78 0.43 -3.75 19.00
N LEU A 79 0.08 -2.98 17.97
CA LEU A 79 -0.84 -1.86 18.06
C LEU A 79 -2.31 -2.30 18.04
N TYR A 80 -2.68 -3.17 17.12
CA TYR A 80 -4.08 -3.57 16.90
C TYR A 80 -4.51 -4.79 17.69
N LYS A 81 -3.57 -5.56 18.25
CA LYS A 81 -3.82 -6.71 19.13
C LYS A 81 -4.84 -7.69 18.51
N LYS A 82 -5.98 -7.92 19.18
CA LYS A 82 -7.05 -8.81 18.69
C LYS A 82 -7.65 -8.40 17.33
N ASN A 83 -7.45 -7.17 16.88
CA ASN A 83 -7.91 -6.66 15.59
C ASN A 83 -6.78 -6.58 14.55
N ALA A 84 -5.60 -7.16 14.82
CA ALA A 84 -4.47 -7.18 13.88
C ALA A 84 -4.84 -7.87 12.56
N ASP A 85 -5.61 -8.96 12.61
CA ASP A 85 -6.02 -9.69 11.40
C ASP A 85 -6.90 -8.85 10.48
N LYS A 86 -7.74 -7.99 11.04
CA LYS A 86 -8.52 -7.02 10.26
C LYS A 86 -7.61 -6.06 9.49
N MET A 87 -6.58 -5.55 10.14
CA MET A 87 -5.60 -4.66 9.50
C MET A 87 -4.75 -5.39 8.45
N LYS A 88 -4.34 -6.63 8.72
CA LYS A 88 -3.65 -7.49 7.75
C LYS A 88 -4.52 -7.76 6.52
N ALA A 89 -5.84 -7.97 6.70
CA ALA A 89 -6.77 -8.14 5.60
C ALA A 89 -6.86 -6.87 4.72
N TYR A 90 -6.90 -5.68 5.32
CA TYR A 90 -6.83 -4.43 4.57
C TYR A 90 -5.49 -4.26 3.84
N ALA A 91 -4.38 -4.58 4.49
CA ALA A 91 -3.06 -4.53 3.87
C ALA A 91 -2.96 -5.46 2.64
N LYS A 92 -3.55 -6.66 2.71
CA LYS A 92 -3.57 -7.62 1.61
C LYS A 92 -4.29 -7.09 0.35
N GLU A 93 -5.28 -6.23 0.52
CA GLU A 93 -6.02 -5.61 -0.60
C GLU A 93 -5.47 -4.23 -1.01
N ALA A 94 -4.43 -3.73 -0.32
CA ALA A 94 -3.93 -2.37 -0.50
C ALA A 94 -3.39 -2.11 -1.93
N TYR A 95 -2.88 -3.14 -2.59
CA TYR A 95 -2.42 -3.02 -3.99
C TYR A 95 -3.56 -2.63 -4.96
N LYS A 96 -4.81 -3.00 -4.65
CA LYS A 96 -6.01 -2.61 -5.42
C LYS A 96 -6.58 -1.28 -4.95
N THR A 97 -6.65 -1.08 -3.63
CA THR A 97 -7.42 0.01 -3.03
C THR A 97 -6.62 1.30 -2.89
N SER A 98 -5.30 1.16 -2.71
CA SER A 98 -4.37 2.27 -2.44
C SER A 98 -3.13 2.25 -3.33
N GLY A 99 -2.98 1.25 -4.23
CA GLY A 99 -1.85 1.16 -5.15
C GLY A 99 -0.49 0.93 -4.48
N VAL A 100 -0.47 0.43 -3.24
CA VAL A 100 0.75 0.20 -2.45
C VAL A 100 0.85 -1.25 -2.00
N SER A 101 2.07 -1.74 -1.75
CA SER A 101 2.27 -3.09 -1.19
C SER A 101 1.73 -3.20 0.24
N ALA A 102 1.44 -4.42 0.70
CA ALA A 102 1.00 -4.69 2.06
C ALA A 102 2.00 -4.16 3.10
N ASN A 103 3.29 -4.31 2.82
CA ASN A 103 4.35 -3.77 3.68
C ASN A 103 4.30 -2.25 3.77
N ALA A 104 4.28 -1.55 2.63
CA ALA A 104 4.19 -0.08 2.59
C ALA A 104 2.90 0.43 3.24
N TYR A 105 1.77 -0.28 3.07
CA TYR A 105 0.52 0.03 3.74
C TYR A 105 0.68 -0.06 5.26
N MET A 106 1.20 -1.18 5.79
CA MET A 106 1.35 -1.40 7.23
C MET A 106 2.35 -0.43 7.86
N GLU A 107 3.46 -0.14 7.19
CA GLU A 107 4.45 0.86 7.63
C GLU A 107 3.81 2.24 7.78
N ASN A 108 3.07 2.69 6.77
CA ASN A 108 2.38 3.98 6.82
C ASN A 108 1.33 4.02 7.93
N VAL A 109 0.49 3.01 8.04
CA VAL A 109 -0.54 2.91 9.08
C VAL A 109 0.09 2.96 10.47
N THR A 110 1.15 2.21 10.74
CA THR A 110 1.79 2.19 12.06
C THR A 110 2.31 3.57 12.48
N SER A 111 2.70 4.42 11.52
CA SER A 111 3.25 5.75 11.79
C SER A 111 2.30 6.70 12.53
N PHE A 112 0.97 6.50 12.40
CA PHE A 112 -0.06 7.32 13.06
C PHE A 112 -1.02 6.51 13.95
N SER A 113 -0.96 5.18 13.93
CA SER A 113 -1.93 4.30 14.61
C SER A 113 -1.99 4.51 16.11
N ALA A 114 -0.85 4.71 16.78
CA ALA A 114 -0.85 4.91 18.25
C ALA A 114 -1.69 6.14 18.64
N SER A 115 -1.54 7.26 17.92
CA SER A 115 -2.31 8.47 18.16
C SER A 115 -3.79 8.27 17.81
N LEU A 116 -4.08 7.55 16.70
CA LEU A 116 -5.44 7.26 16.27
C LEU A 116 -6.18 6.37 17.29
N ILE A 117 -5.55 5.28 17.74
CA ILE A 117 -6.10 4.38 18.77
C ILE A 117 -6.35 5.15 20.07
N SER A 118 -5.41 6.01 20.48
CA SER A 118 -5.57 6.86 21.66
C SER A 118 -6.77 7.80 21.53
N SER A 119 -6.95 8.45 20.37
CA SER A 119 -8.10 9.34 20.12
C SER A 119 -9.45 8.62 20.17
N LEU A 120 -9.45 7.31 19.96
CA LEU A 120 -10.62 6.42 20.04
C LEU A 120 -10.71 5.65 21.36
N LYS A 121 -9.98 6.10 22.41
CA LYS A 121 -9.99 5.49 23.75
C LYS A 121 -9.66 3.99 23.73
N GLY A 122 -8.82 3.55 22.81
CA GLY A 122 -8.36 2.16 22.68
C GLY A 122 -9.23 1.27 21.79
N ASP A 123 -10.23 1.80 21.09
CA ASP A 123 -11.01 1.02 20.10
C ASP A 123 -10.18 0.73 18.84
N THR A 124 -9.46 -0.38 18.90
CA THR A 124 -8.60 -0.83 17.79
C THR A 124 -9.38 -1.28 16.56
N SER A 125 -10.66 -1.70 16.70
CA SER A 125 -11.48 -2.06 15.54
C SER A 125 -11.86 -0.84 14.72
N LYS A 126 -12.37 0.20 15.40
CA LYS A 126 -12.71 1.47 14.76
C LYS A 126 -11.47 2.18 14.22
N ALA A 127 -10.35 2.09 14.95
CA ALA A 127 -9.07 2.61 14.48
C ALA A 127 -8.62 1.95 13.16
N ALA A 128 -8.82 0.63 13.01
CA ALA A 128 -8.49 -0.07 11.78
C ALA A 128 -9.31 0.45 10.58
N ASP A 129 -10.61 0.69 10.77
CA ASP A 129 -11.48 1.21 9.70
C ASP A 129 -11.07 2.62 9.28
N ILE A 130 -10.82 3.51 10.25
CA ILE A 130 -10.41 4.89 9.97
C ILE A 130 -9.01 4.92 9.35
N ALA A 131 -8.08 4.09 9.82
CA ALA A 131 -6.75 3.99 9.23
C ALA A 131 -6.80 3.50 7.78
N ASN A 132 -7.62 2.49 7.50
CA ASN A 132 -7.81 2.00 6.13
C ASN A 132 -8.40 3.07 5.22
N ARG A 133 -9.40 3.81 5.70
CA ARG A 133 -9.97 4.93 4.96
C ARG A 133 -8.92 6.02 4.72
N ALA A 134 -8.15 6.40 5.73
CA ALA A 134 -7.09 7.40 5.58
C ALA A 134 -6.05 7.00 4.53
N MET A 135 -5.66 5.71 4.47
CA MET A 135 -4.74 5.21 3.44
C MET A 135 -5.31 5.34 2.03
N GLN A 136 -6.59 5.04 1.85
CA GLN A 136 -7.28 5.25 0.57
C GLN A 136 -7.35 6.74 0.23
N ASP A 137 -7.76 7.59 1.17
CA ASP A 137 -7.84 9.03 0.99
C ASP A 137 -6.49 9.66 0.62
N MET A 138 -5.38 9.20 1.22
CA MET A 138 -4.03 9.64 0.86
C MET A 138 -3.68 9.27 -0.59
N SER A 139 -3.95 8.04 -0.99
CA SER A 139 -3.65 7.54 -2.33
C SER A 139 -4.52 8.23 -3.38
N ASP A 140 -5.81 8.37 -3.12
CA ASP A 140 -6.76 9.03 -4.01
C ASP A 140 -6.42 10.51 -4.20
N ASN A 141 -6.02 11.19 -3.13
CA ASN A 141 -5.57 12.57 -3.17
C ASN A 141 -4.30 12.74 -4.01
N SER A 142 -3.29 11.90 -3.74
CA SER A 142 -2.04 11.87 -4.50
C SER A 142 -2.30 11.67 -5.99
N ASN A 143 -3.15 10.71 -6.32
CA ASN A 143 -3.50 10.36 -7.67
C ASN A 143 -4.26 11.49 -8.39
N LYS A 144 -5.28 12.06 -7.72
CA LYS A 144 -6.12 13.12 -8.28
C LYS A 144 -5.35 14.41 -8.58
N PHE A 145 -4.44 14.80 -7.70
CA PHE A 145 -3.75 16.09 -7.79
C PHE A 145 -2.29 15.97 -8.25
N GLY A 146 -1.77 14.75 -8.46
CA GLY A 146 -0.38 14.52 -8.81
C GLY A 146 0.62 14.94 -7.72
N THR A 147 0.17 15.07 -6.46
CA THR A 147 1.05 15.36 -5.33
C THR A 147 1.84 14.10 -4.98
N ASN A 148 3.11 14.25 -4.60
CA ASN A 148 3.89 13.10 -4.14
C ASN A 148 3.20 12.45 -2.93
N ILE A 149 3.00 11.15 -3.00
CA ILE A 149 2.34 10.39 -1.93
C ILE A 149 3.03 10.57 -0.58
N GLN A 150 4.36 10.71 -0.55
CA GLN A 150 5.12 10.94 0.66
C GLN A 150 4.78 12.28 1.33
N ASP A 151 4.50 13.33 0.55
CA ASP A 151 4.10 14.63 1.08
C ASP A 151 2.71 14.57 1.72
N ILE A 152 1.79 13.79 1.13
CA ILE A 152 0.48 13.52 1.70
C ILE A 152 0.60 12.71 2.99
N GLN A 153 1.41 11.65 3.00
CA GLN A 153 1.67 10.84 4.19
C GLN A 153 2.27 11.66 5.32
N ASN A 154 3.23 12.54 5.02
CA ASN A 154 3.84 13.45 5.99
C ASN A 154 2.79 14.41 6.59
N ALA A 155 1.84 14.90 5.78
CA ALA A 155 0.73 15.72 6.27
C ALA A 155 -0.14 14.96 7.29
N TYR A 156 -0.56 13.73 6.96
CA TYR A 156 -1.35 12.90 7.88
C TYR A 156 -0.59 12.55 9.17
N GLN A 157 0.70 12.24 9.08
CA GLN A 157 1.56 12.05 10.26
C GLN A 157 1.71 13.35 11.07
N GLY A 158 1.76 14.49 10.41
CA GLY A 158 1.73 15.82 11.04
C GLY A 158 0.44 16.02 11.83
N PHE A 159 -0.71 15.72 11.26
CA PHE A 159 -2.01 15.84 11.92
C PHE A 159 -2.10 14.98 13.18
N ALA A 160 -1.49 13.79 13.17
CA ALA A 160 -1.37 12.93 14.36
C ALA A 160 -0.58 13.58 15.52
N LYS A 161 0.25 14.57 15.21
CA LYS A 161 1.01 15.39 16.15
C LYS A 161 0.40 16.79 16.37
N GLN A 162 -0.85 17.01 15.91
CA GLN A 162 -1.54 18.31 15.89
C GLN A 162 -0.76 19.41 15.14
N ASN A 163 0.05 19.01 14.16
CA ASN A 163 0.74 19.92 13.26
C ASN A 163 -0.01 19.96 11.92
N TYR A 164 -0.55 21.11 11.58
CA TYR A 164 -1.40 21.31 10.40
C TYR A 164 -0.70 22.07 9.26
N THR A 165 0.61 22.33 9.39
CA THR A 165 1.37 23.13 8.41
C THR A 165 1.41 22.54 7.01
N MET A 166 1.18 21.23 6.87
CA MET A 166 1.16 20.53 5.59
C MET A 166 -0.26 20.26 5.05
N LEU A 167 -1.30 20.90 5.60
CA LEU A 167 -2.67 20.72 5.14
C LEU A 167 -2.85 21.14 3.67
N ASP A 168 -2.14 22.16 3.25
CA ASP A 168 -2.14 22.67 1.87
C ASP A 168 -1.58 21.68 0.84
N ASN A 169 -0.75 20.72 1.26
CA ASN A 169 -0.27 19.64 0.39
C ASN A 169 -1.43 18.78 -0.16
N LEU A 170 -2.55 18.70 0.56
CA LEU A 170 -3.73 17.96 0.13
C LEU A 170 -4.49 18.69 -1.01
N LYS A 171 -4.19 19.94 -1.30
CA LYS A 171 -4.82 20.75 -2.37
C LYS A 171 -6.36 20.79 -2.31
N LEU A 172 -6.93 20.67 -1.11
CA LEU A 172 -8.37 20.68 -0.89
C LEU A 172 -8.95 22.12 -0.72
N GLY A 173 -8.15 23.15 -0.94
CA GLY A 173 -8.55 24.55 -0.80
C GLY A 173 -8.42 25.11 0.62
N TYR A 174 -7.61 24.47 1.45
CA TYR A 174 -7.28 24.88 2.81
C TYR A 174 -5.77 25.15 2.95
N GLY A 175 -5.41 26.21 3.67
CA GLY A 175 -4.02 26.55 3.96
C GLY A 175 -3.43 25.72 5.11
N GLY A 176 -2.11 25.80 5.29
CA GLY A 176 -1.36 25.05 6.29
C GLY A 176 -1.42 25.66 7.69
N THR A 177 -2.60 25.93 8.24
CA THR A 177 -2.75 26.47 9.61
C THR A 177 -3.80 25.71 10.41
N LYS A 178 -3.78 25.90 11.74
CA LYS A 178 -4.78 25.33 12.64
C LYS A 178 -6.19 25.87 12.34
N GLU A 179 -6.29 27.15 12.04
CA GLU A 179 -7.54 27.82 11.70
C GLU A 179 -8.14 27.26 10.42
N GLU A 180 -7.32 26.96 9.44
CA GLU A 180 -7.74 26.32 8.19
C GLU A 180 -8.20 24.88 8.40
N MET A 181 -7.53 24.12 9.27
CA MET A 181 -8.03 22.79 9.68
C MET A 181 -9.40 22.92 10.38
N GLN A 182 -9.59 23.90 11.27
CA GLN A 182 -10.89 24.16 11.89
C GLN A 182 -11.96 24.52 10.87
N ARG A 183 -11.59 25.28 9.82
CA ARG A 183 -12.49 25.59 8.69
C ARG A 183 -12.90 24.33 7.95
N LEU A 184 -11.93 23.45 7.63
CA LEU A 184 -12.18 22.15 7.01
C LEU A 184 -13.17 21.31 7.83
N LEU A 185 -12.95 21.21 9.16
CA LEU A 185 -13.86 20.46 10.04
C LEU A 185 -15.29 21.05 10.05
N LYS A 186 -15.43 22.38 10.03
CA LYS A 186 -16.73 23.05 9.93
C LYS A 186 -17.42 22.78 8.60
N ASP A 187 -16.67 22.77 7.51
CA ASP A 187 -17.22 22.49 6.19
C ASP A 187 -17.62 21.01 6.06
N ALA A 188 -16.81 20.09 6.57
CA ALA A 188 -17.16 18.67 6.67
C ALA A 188 -18.42 18.46 7.54
N GLN A 189 -18.57 19.21 8.64
CA GLN A 189 -19.79 19.19 9.47
C GLN A 189 -21.03 19.61 8.69
N LYS A 190 -20.94 20.65 7.85
CA LYS A 190 -22.08 21.09 7.01
C LYS A 190 -22.49 20.02 6.02
N LEU A 191 -21.53 19.26 5.47
CA LEU A 191 -21.77 18.21 4.49
C LEU A 191 -22.34 16.93 5.12
N SER A 192 -21.81 16.52 6.27
CA SER A 192 -22.15 15.25 6.92
C SER A 192 -23.23 15.37 8.00
N GLY A 193 -23.47 16.58 8.53
CA GLY A 193 -24.28 16.79 9.73
C GLY A 193 -23.60 16.37 11.04
N GLN A 194 -22.37 15.85 10.99
CA GLN A 194 -21.64 15.30 12.13
C GLN A 194 -20.66 16.34 12.70
N LYS A 195 -20.59 16.46 14.03
CA LYS A 195 -19.59 17.32 14.68
C LYS A 195 -18.21 16.65 14.68
N TYR A 196 -17.17 17.45 14.44
CA TYR A 196 -15.76 17.03 14.46
C TYR A 196 -14.97 17.87 15.46
N ASP A 197 -14.11 17.22 16.23
CA ASP A 197 -13.20 17.85 17.19
C ASP A 197 -11.77 17.82 16.65
N ILE A 198 -11.13 18.97 16.51
CA ILE A 198 -9.75 19.10 16.05
C ILE A 198 -8.73 18.40 16.97
N SER A 199 -9.07 18.19 18.24
CA SER A 199 -8.23 17.46 19.19
C SER A 199 -8.33 15.94 19.03
N ASN A 200 -9.35 15.46 18.30
CA ASN A 200 -9.58 14.04 18.05
C ASN A 200 -9.09 13.68 16.65
N LEU A 201 -8.01 12.91 16.57
CA LEU A 201 -7.41 12.53 15.28
C LEU A 201 -8.38 11.75 14.38
N ALA A 202 -9.21 10.90 14.96
CA ALA A 202 -10.23 10.16 14.20
C ALA A 202 -11.23 11.09 13.52
N ASP A 203 -11.62 12.17 14.20
CA ASP A 203 -12.50 13.20 13.65
C ASP A 203 -11.81 13.97 12.53
N VAL A 204 -10.54 14.33 12.71
CA VAL A 204 -9.73 15.01 11.68
C VAL A 204 -9.66 14.18 10.40
N TYR A 205 -9.30 12.90 10.51
CA TYR A 205 -9.20 12.02 9.35
C TYR A 205 -10.56 11.79 8.67
N THR A 206 -11.60 11.59 9.48
CA THR A 206 -12.98 11.43 8.95
C THR A 206 -13.45 12.67 8.22
N ALA A 207 -13.19 13.86 8.77
CA ALA A 207 -13.56 15.12 8.14
C ALA A 207 -12.85 15.35 6.80
N ILE A 208 -11.55 15.01 6.71
CA ILE A 208 -10.81 15.06 5.44
C ILE A 208 -11.46 14.13 4.42
N GLY A 209 -11.82 12.89 4.80
CA GLY A 209 -12.51 11.96 3.93
C GLY A 209 -13.85 12.50 3.42
N VAL A 210 -14.65 13.16 4.27
CA VAL A 210 -15.92 13.81 3.86
C VAL A 210 -15.69 14.91 2.82
N ILE A 211 -14.64 15.73 2.98
CA ILE A 211 -14.30 16.74 1.99
C ILE A 211 -13.87 16.08 0.67
N GLN A 212 -13.07 15.02 0.70
CA GLN A 212 -12.64 14.31 -0.50
C GLN A 212 -13.81 13.61 -1.22
N ASP A 213 -14.76 13.04 -0.46
CA ASP A 213 -15.99 12.47 -1.01
C ASP A 213 -16.79 13.53 -1.76
N ASN A 214 -16.98 14.70 -1.15
CA ASN A 214 -17.72 15.81 -1.76
C ASN A 214 -17.04 16.36 -3.02
N LEU A 215 -15.71 16.29 -3.10
CA LEU A 215 -14.93 16.71 -4.27
C LEU A 215 -14.82 15.63 -5.35
N GLY A 216 -15.39 14.44 -5.14
CA GLY A 216 -15.31 13.33 -6.08
C GLY A 216 -13.89 12.79 -6.26
N ILE A 217 -13.09 12.81 -5.19
CA ILE A 217 -11.71 12.32 -5.17
C ILE A 217 -11.68 10.84 -4.81
N THR A 218 -12.53 10.44 -3.87
CA THR A 218 -12.58 9.08 -3.33
C THR A 218 -12.79 8.02 -4.41
N GLY A 219 -12.01 6.94 -4.33
CA GLY A 219 -12.05 5.81 -5.26
C GLY A 219 -11.28 6.04 -6.57
N THR A 220 -10.59 7.16 -6.71
CA THR A 220 -9.84 7.49 -7.94
C THR A 220 -8.73 6.45 -8.19
N THR A 221 -7.97 6.07 -7.16
CA THR A 221 -6.87 5.11 -7.28
C THR A 221 -7.36 3.72 -7.69
N ALA A 222 -8.40 3.21 -7.03
CA ALA A 222 -8.97 1.91 -7.35
C ALA A 222 -9.56 1.89 -8.77
N LYS A 223 -10.20 2.99 -9.20
CA LYS A 223 -10.73 3.12 -10.56
C LYS A 223 -9.61 3.15 -11.60
N GLU A 224 -8.54 3.89 -11.35
CA GLU A 224 -7.41 3.98 -12.28
C GLU A 224 -6.63 2.67 -12.37
N ALA A 225 -6.42 1.98 -11.23
CA ALA A 225 -5.83 0.65 -11.21
C ALA A 225 -6.59 -0.34 -12.14
N ALA A 226 -7.92 -0.21 -12.20
CA ALA A 226 -8.77 -1.05 -13.05
C ALA A 226 -8.87 -0.59 -14.50
N THR A 227 -8.56 0.67 -14.83
CA THR A 227 -8.91 1.26 -16.13
C THR A 227 -7.75 1.87 -16.92
N THR A 228 -6.61 2.16 -16.26
CA THR A 228 -5.46 2.79 -16.91
C THR A 228 -4.23 1.89 -16.90
N PHE A 229 -3.39 2.01 -17.92
CA PHE A 229 -2.11 1.29 -17.99
C PHE A 229 -1.18 1.65 -16.82
N SER A 230 -1.11 2.93 -16.46
CA SER A 230 -0.25 3.40 -15.37
C SER A 230 -0.72 2.87 -14.00
N GLY A 231 -2.03 2.88 -13.75
CA GLY A 231 -2.62 2.34 -12.53
C GLY A 231 -2.47 0.83 -12.42
N SER A 232 -2.69 0.10 -13.52
CA SER A 232 -2.48 -1.36 -13.58
C SER A 232 -1.02 -1.72 -13.33
N PHE A 233 -0.06 -0.95 -13.90
CA PHE A 233 1.36 -1.17 -13.66
C PHE A 233 1.76 -0.90 -12.20
N GLY A 234 1.19 0.14 -11.57
CA GLY A 234 1.38 0.42 -10.14
C GLY A 234 0.88 -0.72 -9.25
N SER A 235 -0.32 -1.22 -9.51
CA SER A 235 -0.92 -2.35 -8.79
C SER A 235 -0.11 -3.64 -8.99
N MET A 236 0.37 -3.90 -10.20
CA MET A 236 1.23 -5.05 -10.50
C MET A 236 2.56 -4.97 -9.76
N LYS A 237 3.18 -3.79 -9.70
CA LYS A 237 4.41 -3.57 -8.93
C LYS A 237 4.20 -3.84 -7.44
N ALA A 238 3.12 -3.35 -6.86
CA ALA A 238 2.77 -3.59 -5.46
C ALA A 238 2.54 -5.08 -5.18
N ALA A 239 1.78 -5.76 -6.04
CA ALA A 239 1.55 -7.21 -5.93
C ALA A 239 2.85 -8.03 -6.08
N ALA A 240 3.79 -7.59 -6.92
CA ALA A 240 5.10 -8.23 -7.03
C ALA A 240 5.95 -8.08 -5.77
N GLN A 241 5.91 -6.92 -5.11
CA GLN A 241 6.58 -6.71 -3.83
C GLN A 241 5.97 -7.59 -2.73
N ASP A 242 4.65 -7.71 -2.68
CA ASP A 242 3.94 -8.59 -1.73
C ASP A 242 4.32 -10.07 -1.94
N PHE A 243 4.38 -10.51 -3.19
CA PHE A 243 4.82 -11.87 -3.53
C PHE A 243 6.25 -12.11 -3.06
N LEU A 244 7.20 -11.23 -3.38
CA LEU A 244 8.60 -11.36 -2.98
C LEU A 244 8.77 -11.35 -1.46
N GLY A 245 8.05 -10.48 -0.76
CA GLY A 245 8.06 -10.42 0.70
C GLY A 245 7.56 -11.72 1.33
N ASN A 246 6.43 -12.26 0.86
CA ASN A 246 5.88 -13.52 1.36
C ASN A 246 6.74 -14.73 1.04
N VAL A 247 7.39 -14.77 -0.13
CA VAL A 247 8.39 -15.82 -0.45
C VAL A 247 9.53 -15.80 0.55
N ALA A 248 10.03 -14.62 0.93
CA ALA A 248 11.17 -14.48 1.83
C ALA A 248 10.87 -14.93 3.27
N ILE A 249 9.67 -14.65 3.78
CA ILE A 249 9.27 -15.01 5.16
C ILE A 249 8.51 -16.35 5.27
N GLY A 250 8.25 -17.04 4.13
CA GLY A 250 7.43 -18.25 4.10
C GLY A 250 5.94 -18.01 4.39
N GLY A 251 5.44 -16.81 4.04
CA GLY A 251 4.05 -16.41 4.24
C GLY A 251 3.08 -16.92 3.17
N ASP A 252 2.03 -16.16 2.87
CA ASP A 252 0.99 -16.52 1.88
C ASP A 252 1.51 -16.37 0.42
N VAL A 253 2.39 -17.27 0.03
CA VAL A 253 2.99 -17.29 -1.32
C VAL A 253 1.93 -17.53 -2.40
N THR A 254 1.00 -18.46 -2.15
CA THR A 254 -0.04 -18.83 -3.13
C THR A 254 -1.00 -17.67 -3.37
N GLY A 255 -1.48 -17.03 -2.30
CA GLY A 255 -2.38 -15.87 -2.41
C GLY A 255 -1.72 -14.68 -3.09
N THR A 256 -0.49 -14.36 -2.73
CA THR A 256 0.24 -13.22 -3.33
C THR A 256 0.64 -13.48 -4.78
N LEU A 257 0.96 -14.74 -5.16
CA LEU A 257 1.15 -15.13 -6.54
C LEU A 257 -0.14 -14.98 -7.36
N SER A 258 -1.28 -15.40 -6.82
CA SER A 258 -2.58 -15.21 -7.48
C SER A 258 -2.89 -13.73 -7.71
N ASN A 259 -2.60 -12.87 -6.72
CA ASN A 259 -2.76 -11.42 -6.85
C ASN A 259 -1.87 -10.86 -7.96
N LEU A 260 -0.59 -11.27 -8.01
CA LEU A 260 0.33 -10.84 -9.05
C LEU A 260 -0.15 -11.25 -10.45
N ILE A 261 -0.61 -12.49 -10.63
CA ILE A 261 -1.15 -12.97 -11.91
C ILE A 261 -2.41 -12.18 -12.31
N THR A 262 -3.26 -11.82 -11.35
CA THR A 262 -4.50 -11.08 -11.63
C THR A 262 -4.24 -9.64 -12.03
N THR A 263 -3.12 -9.05 -11.60
CA THR A 263 -2.73 -7.67 -11.92
C THR A 263 -1.84 -7.56 -13.17
N ALA A 264 -1.31 -8.66 -13.67
CA ALA A 264 -0.46 -8.72 -14.87
C ALA A 264 -1.28 -8.88 -16.17
#